data_bf8f5a53320891660e4b9583d94f5e60
#
_entry.id   bf8f5a53320891660e4b9583d94f5e60
#
_cell.length_a   1.000
_cell.length_b   1.000
_cell.length_c   1.000
_cell.angle_alpha   90.00
_cell.angle_beta   90.00
_cell.angle_gamma   90.00
#
_symmetry.space_group_name_H-M   'P 1'
#
loop_
_entity.id
_entity.type
_entity.pdbx_description
1 polymer ?
#
loop_
_entity_poly.entity_id
_entity_poly.type
_entity_poly.pdbx_seq_one_letter_code
_entity_poly.pdbx_strand_id
1 'polypeptide(L)'
;MADGLIDILPSLNDGSASGGPLYVKLQRLIETAVRDGMLQPGDALPPERELATIADISRVTVRKAVQGLVNTGLLVQRHGSGTFVAPRSERVE
;
A
#
# COMPACT_ATOMS: atom_id res chain seq x y z
N MET A 1 -10.12 7.22 5.14
CA MET A 1 -8.90 8.00 5.00
C MET A 1 -7.68 7.16 5.37
N ALA A 2 -6.52 7.50 4.84
CA ALA A 2 -5.32 6.68 4.98
C ALA A 2 -4.47 7.02 6.21
N ASP A 3 -5.04 7.69 7.20
CA ASP A 3 -4.27 8.13 8.37
C ASP A 3 -3.67 6.96 9.16
N GLY A 4 -4.43 5.87 9.30
CA GLY A 4 -3.92 4.69 9.98
C GLY A 4 -2.75 4.06 9.25
N LEU A 5 -2.78 4.09 7.92
CA LEU A 5 -1.68 3.57 7.12
C LEU A 5 -0.41 4.39 7.34
N ILE A 6 -0.54 5.71 7.39
CA ILE A 6 0.60 6.59 7.63
C ILE A 6 1.25 6.28 8.97
N ASP A 7 0.43 5.96 9.98
CA ASP A 7 0.95 5.65 11.31
C ASP A 7 1.74 4.34 11.35
N ILE A 8 1.36 3.36 10.52
CA ILE A 8 2.02 2.04 10.56
C ILE A 8 3.14 1.89 9.54
N LEU A 9 3.22 2.77 8.54
CA LEU A 9 4.26 2.69 7.51
C LEU A 9 5.69 2.70 8.08
N PRO A 10 6.03 3.53 9.09
CA PRO A 10 7.39 3.53 9.60
C PRO A 10 7.84 2.18 10.17
N SER A 11 6.93 1.31 10.54
CA SER A 11 7.28 0.00 11.07
C SER A 11 7.97 -0.89 10.06
N LEU A 12 7.94 -0.55 8.78
CA LEU A 12 8.63 -1.31 7.74
C LEU A 12 10.13 -1.40 8.00
N ASN A 13 10.69 -0.37 8.63
CA ASN A 13 12.13 -0.29 8.88
C ASN A 13 12.47 -0.47 10.36
N ASP A 14 11.65 -1.20 11.09
CA ASP A 14 11.87 -1.40 12.51
C ASP A 14 12.92 -2.46 12.85
N GLY A 15 13.57 -3.02 11.84
CA GLY A 15 14.58 -4.05 12.05
C GLY A 15 14.03 -5.45 12.13
N SER A 16 12.75 -5.62 11.95
CA SER A 16 12.15 -6.94 11.92
C SER A 16 12.68 -7.72 10.71
N ALA A 17 13.30 -8.83 10.94
CA ALA A 17 13.95 -9.59 9.89
C ALA A 17 13.00 -10.51 9.14
N SER A 18 11.79 -10.68 9.60
CA SER A 18 10.86 -11.59 8.97
C SER A 18 10.20 -10.93 7.76
N GLY A 19 9.88 -11.72 6.77
CA GLY A 19 9.01 -11.28 5.70
C GLY A 19 9.64 -10.94 4.37
N GLY A 20 10.94 -11.11 4.22
CA GLY A 20 11.59 -10.97 2.92
C GLY A 20 11.75 -9.53 2.44
N PRO A 21 11.67 -9.29 1.12
CA PRO A 21 11.94 -7.97 0.54
C PRO A 21 11.01 -6.88 1.06
N LEU A 22 11.50 -5.64 1.06
CA LEU A 22 10.72 -4.50 1.54
C LEU A 22 9.41 -4.32 0.78
N TYR A 23 9.40 -4.56 -0.54
CA TYR A 23 8.18 -4.38 -1.30
C TYR A 23 7.10 -5.38 -0.86
N VAL A 24 7.49 -6.59 -0.48
CA VAL A 24 6.54 -7.58 0.03
C VAL A 24 5.99 -7.15 1.38
N LYS A 25 6.85 -6.62 2.24
CA LYS A 25 6.41 -6.11 3.53
C LYS A 25 5.40 -4.97 3.36
N LEU A 26 5.67 -4.07 2.41
CA LEU A 26 4.75 -2.98 2.13
C LEU A 26 3.41 -3.50 1.60
N GLN A 27 3.45 -4.48 0.70
CA GLN A 27 2.23 -5.10 0.19
C GLN A 27 1.38 -5.68 1.32
N ARG A 28 2.02 -6.43 2.22
CA ARG A 28 1.31 -7.06 3.34
C ARG A 28 0.72 -6.02 4.28
N LEU A 29 1.45 -4.95 4.50
CA LEU A 29 1.00 -3.88 5.36
C LEU A 29 -0.26 -3.22 4.78
N ILE A 30 -0.26 -2.94 3.48
CA ILE A 30 -1.43 -2.37 2.80
C ILE A 30 -2.59 -3.36 2.80
N GLU A 31 -2.33 -4.63 2.52
CA GLU A 31 -3.37 -5.67 2.54
C GLU A 31 -4.02 -5.76 3.92
N THR A 32 -3.21 -5.72 4.96
CA THR A 32 -3.71 -5.78 6.32
C THR A 32 -4.55 -4.54 6.64
N ALA A 33 -4.10 -3.37 6.21
CA ALA A 33 -4.86 -2.14 6.42
C ALA A 33 -6.23 -2.19 5.76
N VAL A 34 -6.30 -2.76 4.56
CA VAL A 34 -7.58 -2.93 3.87
C VAL A 34 -8.45 -3.94 4.60
N ARG A 35 -7.87 -5.04 5.02
CA ARG A 35 -8.61 -6.09 5.73
C ARG A 35 -9.16 -5.59 7.05
N ASP A 36 -8.37 -4.82 7.79
CA ASP A 36 -8.76 -4.34 9.10
C ASP A 36 -9.65 -3.11 9.06
N GLY A 37 -9.90 -2.57 7.88
CA GLY A 37 -10.77 -1.42 7.74
C GLY A 37 -10.09 -0.07 7.87
N MET A 38 -8.78 -0.02 7.99
CA MET A 38 -8.03 1.22 7.99
C MET A 38 -8.13 1.91 6.64
N LEU A 39 -8.17 1.11 5.58
CA LEU A 39 -8.39 1.58 4.21
C LEU A 39 -9.70 1.02 3.72
N GLN A 40 -10.60 1.89 3.34
CA GLN A 40 -11.92 1.52 2.84
C GLN A 40 -11.90 1.46 1.32
N PRO A 41 -12.81 0.70 0.71
CA PRO A 41 -12.94 0.75 -0.75
C PRO A 41 -13.13 2.18 -1.23
N GLY A 42 -12.35 2.56 -2.23
CA GLY A 42 -12.39 3.92 -2.77
C GLY A 42 -11.47 4.91 -2.08
N ASP A 43 -10.85 4.54 -0.97
CA ASP A 43 -9.91 5.44 -0.30
C ASP A 43 -8.65 5.60 -1.16
N ALA A 44 -8.13 6.83 -1.18
CA ALA A 44 -6.91 7.13 -1.89
C ALA A 44 -5.70 6.77 -1.02
N LEU A 45 -4.67 6.20 -1.66
CA LEU A 45 -3.39 6.01 -1.01
C LEU A 45 -2.56 7.27 -1.17
N PRO A 46 -1.62 7.52 -0.24
CA PRO A 46 -0.67 8.60 -0.44
C PRO A 46 0.13 8.39 -1.73
N PRO A 47 0.63 9.46 -2.36
CA PRO A 47 1.47 9.33 -3.53
C PRO A 47 2.72 8.49 -3.26
N GLU A 48 3.26 7.86 -4.29
CA GLU A 48 4.48 7.05 -4.15
C GLU A 48 5.59 7.78 -3.42
N ARG A 49 5.80 9.05 -3.77
CA ARG A 49 6.84 9.85 -3.14
C ARG A 49 6.63 9.97 -1.64
N GLU A 50 5.39 10.19 -1.24
CA GLU A 50 5.03 10.33 0.15
C GLU A 50 5.17 9.00 0.90
N LEU A 51 4.71 7.92 0.28
CA LEU A 51 4.86 6.59 0.86
C LEU A 51 6.35 6.25 1.06
N ALA A 52 7.17 6.57 0.08
CA ALA A 52 8.61 6.31 0.16
C ALA A 52 9.24 7.11 1.31
N THR A 53 8.84 8.34 1.48
CA THR A 53 9.38 9.20 2.54
C THR A 53 8.95 8.70 3.92
N ILE A 54 7.68 8.38 4.08
CA ILE A 54 7.16 7.94 5.38
C ILE A 54 7.72 6.58 5.77
N ALA A 55 7.80 5.67 4.82
CA ALA A 55 8.31 4.33 5.08
C ALA A 55 9.84 4.24 5.02
N ASP A 56 10.48 5.31 4.59
CA ASP A 56 11.95 5.37 4.46
C ASP A 56 12.49 4.27 3.56
N ILE A 57 11.88 4.14 2.39
CA ILE A 57 12.29 3.18 1.36
C ILE A 57 12.31 3.89 0.01
N SER A 58 12.89 3.25 -0.98
CA SER A 58 13.00 3.86 -2.31
C SER A 58 11.64 3.93 -3.01
N ARG A 59 11.49 4.91 -3.89
CA ARG A 59 10.27 5.04 -4.69
C ARG A 59 10.08 3.85 -5.61
N VAL A 60 11.17 3.25 -6.07
CA VAL A 60 11.12 2.05 -6.91
C VAL A 60 10.48 0.90 -6.12
N THR A 61 10.86 0.76 -4.86
CA THR A 61 10.29 -0.27 -3.99
C THR A 61 8.78 -0.04 -3.78
N VAL A 62 8.39 1.22 -3.55
CA VAL A 62 6.97 1.56 -3.39
C VAL A 62 6.21 1.23 -4.66
N ARG A 63 6.74 1.63 -5.81
CA ARG A 63 6.08 1.38 -7.09
C ARG A 63 5.89 -0.11 -7.34
N LYS A 64 6.91 -0.89 -7.03
CA LYS A 64 6.85 -2.34 -7.22
C LYS A 64 5.75 -2.95 -6.34
N ALA A 65 5.67 -2.52 -5.08
CA ALA A 65 4.65 -3.00 -4.16
C ALA A 65 3.25 -2.63 -4.65
N VAL A 66 3.05 -1.37 -5.01
CA VAL A 66 1.75 -0.88 -5.48
C VAL A 66 1.36 -1.60 -6.76
N GLN A 67 2.28 -1.76 -7.69
CA GLN A 67 1.99 -2.42 -8.96
C GLN A 67 1.56 -3.86 -8.74
N GLY A 68 2.19 -4.57 -7.81
CA GLY A 68 1.79 -5.93 -7.46
C GLY A 68 0.36 -5.98 -6.93
N LEU A 69 -0.02 -5.02 -6.11
CA LEU A 69 -1.37 -4.98 -5.56
C LEU A 69 -2.40 -4.56 -6.60
N VAL A 70 -2.02 -3.72 -7.55
CA VAL A 70 -2.88 -3.40 -8.69
C VAL A 70 -3.13 -4.65 -9.51
N ASN A 71 -2.09 -5.46 -9.73
CA ASN A 71 -2.21 -6.69 -10.50
C ASN A 71 -3.12 -7.72 -9.81
N THR A 72 -3.17 -7.73 -8.48
CA THR A 72 -4.06 -8.62 -7.74
C THR A 72 -5.49 -8.13 -7.67
N GLY A 73 -5.72 -6.87 -8.07
CA GLY A 73 -7.06 -6.27 -8.00
C GLY A 73 -7.38 -5.61 -6.68
N LEU A 74 -6.44 -5.59 -5.74
CA LEU A 74 -6.68 -4.92 -4.45
C LEU A 74 -6.68 -3.41 -4.58
N LEU A 75 -5.82 -2.89 -5.46
CA LEU A 75 -5.71 -1.46 -5.73
C LEU A 75 -6.02 -1.18 -7.19
N VAL A 76 -6.44 0.04 -7.47
CA VAL A 76 -6.61 0.52 -8.85
C VAL A 76 -5.82 1.80 -9.00
N GLN A 77 -5.17 1.95 -10.15
CA GLN A 77 -4.51 3.20 -10.51
C GLN A 77 -5.39 3.96 -11.47
N ARG A 78 -5.65 5.22 -11.14
CA ARG A 78 -6.41 6.10 -12.01
C ARG A 78 -5.46 7.14 -12.57
N HIS A 79 -5.33 7.13 -13.88
CA HIS A 79 -4.42 8.02 -14.57
C HIS A 79 -4.70 9.47 -14.18
N GLY A 80 -3.68 10.16 -13.69
CA GLY A 80 -3.81 11.56 -13.27
C GLY A 80 -4.44 11.79 -11.92
N SER A 81 -5.01 10.75 -11.28
CA SER A 81 -5.70 10.92 -10.00
C SER A 81 -5.04 10.19 -8.84
N GLY A 82 -4.23 9.18 -9.12
CA GLY A 82 -3.51 8.44 -8.08
C GLY A 82 -3.95 7.00 -7.96
N THR A 83 -3.63 6.42 -6.82
CA THR A 83 -3.94 5.02 -6.52
C THR A 83 -5.00 4.95 -5.44
N PHE A 84 -5.96 4.07 -5.63
CA PHE A 84 -7.10 3.93 -4.75
C PHE A 84 -7.31 2.48 -4.39
N VAL A 85 -7.96 2.25 -3.26
CA VAL A 85 -8.39 0.89 -2.89
C VAL A 85 -9.54 0.51 -3.83
N ALA A 86 -9.41 -0.65 -4.48
CA ALA A 86 -10.42 -1.10 -5.44
C ALA A 86 -11.75 -1.35 -4.72
N PRO A 87 -12.88 -1.05 -5.38
CA PRO A 87 -14.18 -1.41 -4.85
C PRO A 87 -14.23 -2.93 -4.64
N ARG A 88 -14.96 -3.35 -3.62
CA ARG A 88 -15.06 -4.77 -3.29
C ARG A 88 -15.52 -5.60 -4.48
N SER A 89 -16.38 -5.06 -5.31
CA SER A 89 -16.93 -5.76 -6.47
C SER A 89 -15.89 -6.00 -7.56
N GLU A 90 -14.77 -5.28 -7.55
CA GLU A 90 -13.71 -5.45 -8.54
C GLU A 90 -12.57 -6.33 -8.07
N ARG A 91 -12.59 -6.75 -6.82
CA ARG A 91 -11.53 -7.62 -6.30
C ARG A 91 -11.73 -9.03 -6.75
N VAL A 92 -10.61 -9.66 -7.09
CA VAL A 92 -10.59 -11.09 -7.41
C VAL A 92 -10.31 -11.85 -6.12
N GLU A 93 -11.15 -12.79 -5.82
CA GLU A 93 -10.97 -13.60 -4.62
C GLU A 93 -10.74 -15.05 -4.98
#